data_ae76dcb18e7924b6e691f8eec6d2e5ee
#
_entry.id   ae76dcb18e7924b6e691f8eec6d2e5ee
#
_cell.length_a   1.000
_cell.length_b   1.000
_cell.length_c   1.000
_cell.angle_alpha   90.00
_cell.angle_beta   90.00
_cell.angle_gamma   90.00
#
_symmetry.space_group_name_H-M   'P 1'
#
loop_
_entity.id
_entity.type
_entity.pdbx_description
1 polymer ?
#
loop_
_entity_poly.entity_id
_entity_poly.type
_entity_poly.pdbx_seq_one_letter_code
_entity_poly.pdbx_strand_id
1 'polypeptide(L)'
;MRRLSVLGFTLLLAAGAHAQDSRPPIRFDNWLYYQKNVDDSARWQYRPRFLIPFNLDNGGVFTQRIDLPFYYLNKVGQDNPNGDWKSGIGDWFIEETYLSPEVSKNVKWSTSLRLVFPTGGNSPFGGNQYTAAPSLGLLYSMPEQKVTINPLLRYFYSYHAAEDNAGKVRRLDIFPQASFGFGEGWTLQLWPENPIDYNYVTSKWFVDIDALLVKRLSKSMEFGFGGAYALKKDDPQFKYILNGRLTFYF
;
A
#
# COMPACT_ATOMS: atom_id res chain seq x y z
N MET A 1 -12.52 -33.41 13.14
CA MET A 1 -13.27 -32.15 13.38
C MET A 1 -12.64 -31.41 14.57
N ARG A 2 -11.73 -30.52 14.32
CA ARG A 2 -11.18 -29.61 15.36
C ARG A 2 -11.76 -28.22 15.11
N ARG A 3 -12.56 -27.75 16.06
CA ARG A 3 -13.13 -26.40 16.07
C ARG A 3 -11.98 -25.40 16.23
N LEU A 4 -11.65 -24.64 15.20
CA LEU A 4 -10.84 -23.45 15.33
C LEU A 4 -11.68 -22.42 16.09
N SER A 5 -11.25 -22.11 17.30
CA SER A 5 -11.75 -20.96 18.05
C SER A 5 -11.28 -19.71 17.31
N VAL A 6 -12.22 -19.01 16.69
CA VAL A 6 -12.02 -17.65 16.17
C VAL A 6 -11.74 -16.77 17.38
N LEU A 7 -10.49 -16.45 17.62
CA LEU A 7 -10.12 -15.38 18.54
C LEU A 7 -10.67 -14.08 17.96
N GLY A 8 -11.76 -13.61 18.57
CA GLY A 8 -12.32 -12.32 18.30
C GLY A 8 -11.30 -11.25 18.65
N PHE A 9 -10.77 -10.59 17.64
CA PHE A 9 -10.04 -9.35 17.78
C PHE A 9 -11.09 -8.30 18.18
N THR A 10 -11.24 -8.10 19.49
CA THR A 10 -12.09 -7.03 20.03
C THR A 10 -11.37 -5.73 19.72
N LEU A 11 -11.91 -4.97 18.78
CA LEU A 11 -11.53 -3.58 18.56
C LEU A 11 -11.78 -2.84 19.88
N LEU A 12 -10.72 -2.50 20.61
CA LEU A 12 -10.76 -1.57 21.72
C LEU A 12 -10.97 -0.16 21.14
N LEU A 13 -12.22 0.20 20.92
CA LEU A 13 -12.64 1.59 20.79
C LEU A 13 -12.56 2.22 22.20
N ALA A 14 -11.35 2.60 22.60
CA ALA A 14 -11.19 3.48 23.75
C ALA A 14 -11.60 4.90 23.30
N ALA A 15 -12.87 5.21 23.49
CA ALA A 15 -13.37 6.58 23.42
C ALA A 15 -12.86 7.34 24.63
N GLY A 16 -11.65 7.90 24.54
CA GLY A 16 -11.16 8.94 25.43
C GLY A 16 -11.62 10.28 24.87
N ALA A 17 -12.76 10.80 25.30
CA ALA A 17 -13.17 12.16 25.06
C ALA A 17 -12.31 13.11 25.92
N HIS A 18 -11.75 14.11 25.26
CA HIS A 18 -11.26 15.42 25.64
C HIS A 18 -9.83 15.70 25.19
N ALA A 19 -9.66 16.03 23.93
CA ALA A 19 -8.62 16.93 23.49
C ALA A 19 -9.11 17.68 22.25
N GLN A 20 -8.95 18.96 22.31
CA GLN A 20 -9.28 19.97 21.31
C GLN A 20 -8.86 19.58 19.88
N ASP A 21 -9.68 19.92 18.94
CA ASP A 21 -9.70 19.88 17.46
C ASP A 21 -8.37 19.83 16.65
N SER A 22 -7.44 18.95 16.99
CA SER A 22 -6.20 18.71 16.25
C SER A 22 -6.07 17.27 15.71
N ARG A 23 -7.18 16.56 15.57
CA ARG A 23 -7.12 15.21 14.98
C ARG A 23 -6.73 15.32 13.51
N PRO A 24 -5.71 14.55 13.06
CA PRO A 24 -5.46 14.45 11.63
C PRO A 24 -6.75 13.95 10.96
N PRO A 25 -7.11 14.48 9.77
CA PRO A 25 -8.36 14.09 9.11
C PRO A 25 -8.34 12.61 8.73
N ILE A 26 -9.49 11.96 8.86
CA ILE A 26 -9.71 10.64 8.22
C ILE A 26 -9.55 10.85 6.73
N ARG A 27 -8.82 9.94 6.07
CA ARG A 27 -8.55 10.02 4.65
C ARG A 27 -9.14 8.81 3.93
N PHE A 28 -9.84 9.08 2.84
CA PHE A 28 -10.37 8.08 1.94
C PHE A 28 -9.79 8.27 0.54
N ASP A 29 -8.97 7.31 0.08
CA ASP A 29 -8.39 7.31 -1.25
C ASP A 29 -9.16 6.35 -2.16
N ASN A 30 -9.54 6.83 -3.33
CA ASN A 30 -10.05 6.02 -4.42
C ASN A 30 -8.95 5.89 -5.46
N TRP A 31 -8.33 4.74 -5.52
CA TRP A 31 -7.30 4.44 -6.49
C TRP A 31 -7.86 3.65 -7.66
N LEU A 32 -7.50 4.07 -8.86
CA LEU A 32 -7.72 3.33 -10.09
C LEU A 32 -6.37 3.07 -10.76
N TYR A 33 -6.08 1.81 -11.08
CA TYR A 33 -4.86 1.40 -11.76
C TYR A 33 -5.20 0.68 -13.06
N TYR A 34 -4.41 0.95 -14.08
CA TYR A 34 -4.27 0.10 -15.25
C TYR A 34 -2.86 -0.44 -15.26
N GLN A 35 -2.71 -1.77 -15.26
CA GLN A 35 -1.41 -2.45 -15.29
C GLN A 35 -1.29 -3.31 -16.52
N LYS A 36 -0.19 -3.15 -17.26
CA LYS A 36 0.23 -4.04 -18.33
C LYS A 36 1.31 -4.96 -17.80
N ASN A 37 1.09 -6.28 -17.89
CA ASN A 37 2.03 -7.29 -17.42
C ASN A 37 3.04 -7.67 -18.50
N VAL A 38 4.08 -8.40 -18.09
CA VAL A 38 5.16 -8.85 -18.99
C VAL A 38 4.68 -9.94 -19.95
N ASP A 39 3.72 -10.76 -19.52
CA ASP A 39 3.06 -11.81 -20.32
C ASP A 39 1.95 -11.26 -21.25
N ASP A 40 1.94 -9.95 -21.49
CA ASP A 40 0.95 -9.23 -22.28
C ASP A 40 -0.48 -9.21 -21.73
N SER A 41 -0.74 -9.86 -20.61
CA SER A 41 -2.00 -9.67 -19.90
C SER A 41 -2.15 -8.24 -19.36
N ALA A 42 -3.37 -7.84 -19.08
CA ALA A 42 -3.67 -6.53 -18.50
C ALA A 42 -4.60 -6.67 -17.29
N ARG A 43 -4.55 -5.66 -16.42
CA ARG A 43 -5.35 -5.60 -15.22
C ARG A 43 -5.81 -4.18 -14.94
N TRP A 44 -7.10 -4.02 -14.74
CA TRP A 44 -7.66 -2.88 -14.04
C TRP A 44 -7.81 -3.23 -12.57
N GLN A 45 -7.50 -2.29 -11.70
CA GLN A 45 -7.69 -2.44 -10.26
C GLN A 45 -8.34 -1.16 -9.72
N TYR A 46 -9.48 -1.31 -9.07
CA TYR A 46 -10.04 -0.29 -8.19
C TYR A 46 -9.71 -0.65 -6.74
N ARG A 47 -9.13 0.29 -5.99
CA ARG A 47 -8.69 0.04 -4.61
C ARG A 47 -9.08 1.19 -3.71
N PRO A 48 -10.27 1.13 -3.09
CA PRO A 48 -10.61 2.02 -1.98
C PRO A 48 -9.68 1.75 -0.80
N ARG A 49 -9.20 2.83 -0.18
CA ARG A 49 -8.28 2.83 0.95
C ARG A 49 -8.78 3.78 2.00
N PHE A 50 -8.92 3.31 3.21
CA PHE A 50 -9.23 4.09 4.39
C PHE A 50 -7.98 4.25 5.25
N LEU A 51 -7.71 5.48 5.70
CA LEU A 51 -6.66 5.78 6.67
C LEU A 51 -7.32 6.55 7.82
N ILE A 52 -7.25 5.96 9.02
CA ILE A 52 -7.88 6.47 10.23
C ILE A 52 -6.76 6.77 11.23
N PRO A 53 -6.36 8.03 11.36
CA PRO A 53 -5.30 8.42 12.29
C PRO A 53 -5.84 8.67 13.70
N PHE A 54 -5.00 8.37 14.68
CA PHE A 54 -5.23 8.60 16.10
C PHE A 54 -4.02 9.29 16.70
N ASN A 55 -4.20 10.47 17.31
CA ASN A 55 -3.15 11.12 18.08
C ASN A 55 -2.94 10.37 19.40
N LEU A 56 -1.69 10.18 19.78
CA LEU A 56 -1.29 9.59 21.04
C LEU A 56 -0.82 10.69 22.01
N ASP A 57 -0.96 10.45 23.31
CA ASP A 57 -0.59 11.41 24.36
C ASP A 57 0.90 11.79 24.35
N ASN A 58 1.75 10.92 23.81
CA ASN A 58 3.18 11.17 23.63
C ASN A 58 3.52 12.03 22.40
N GLY A 59 2.51 12.54 21.67
CA GLY A 59 2.69 13.31 20.44
C GLY A 59 2.96 12.47 19.18
N GLY A 60 2.95 11.15 19.29
CA GLY A 60 2.99 10.24 18.14
C GLY A 60 1.63 10.12 17.45
N VAL A 61 1.61 9.52 16.27
CA VAL A 61 0.37 9.25 15.52
C VAL A 61 0.31 7.75 15.20
N PHE A 62 -0.79 7.15 15.58
CA PHE A 62 -1.14 5.80 15.15
C PHE A 62 -2.12 5.89 13.97
N THR A 63 -1.90 5.16 12.89
CA THR A 63 -2.79 5.16 11.73
C THR A 63 -3.19 3.74 11.37
N GLN A 64 -4.49 3.49 11.35
CA GLN A 64 -5.06 2.27 10.79
C GLN A 64 -5.35 2.49 9.31
N ARG A 65 -4.89 1.56 8.48
CA ARG A 65 -5.15 1.55 7.05
C ARG A 65 -5.84 0.25 6.64
N ILE A 66 -6.86 0.37 5.80
CA ILE A 66 -7.59 -0.76 5.21
C ILE A 66 -7.63 -0.55 3.70
N ASP A 67 -7.17 -1.54 2.93
CA ASP A 67 -7.24 -1.53 1.46
C ASP A 67 -8.08 -2.72 0.98
N LEU A 68 -9.02 -2.44 0.08
CA LEU A 68 -9.95 -3.43 -0.49
C LEU A 68 -9.82 -3.44 -2.02
N PRO A 69 -8.97 -4.32 -2.61
CA PRO A 69 -8.74 -4.32 -4.05
C PRO A 69 -9.84 -5.10 -4.80
N PHE A 70 -10.30 -4.52 -5.89
CA PHE A 70 -11.20 -5.13 -6.88
C PHE A 70 -10.46 -5.17 -8.21
N TYR A 71 -10.51 -6.32 -8.90
CA TYR A 71 -9.79 -6.54 -10.15
C TYR A 71 -10.72 -6.84 -11.32
N TYR A 72 -10.31 -6.39 -12.50
CA TYR A 72 -10.80 -6.82 -13.79
C TYR A 72 -9.58 -7.09 -14.66
N LEU A 73 -9.33 -8.36 -15.01
CA LEU A 73 -8.08 -8.80 -15.61
C LEU A 73 -8.28 -9.95 -16.60
N ASN A 74 -7.32 -10.10 -17.54
CA ASN A 74 -7.32 -11.14 -18.56
C ASN A 74 -6.07 -12.04 -18.51
N LYS A 75 -5.54 -12.26 -17.30
CA LYS A 75 -4.38 -13.13 -17.14
C LYS A 75 -4.72 -14.59 -17.51
N VAL A 76 -3.92 -15.16 -18.41
CA VAL A 76 -3.99 -16.59 -18.74
C VAL A 76 -3.49 -17.41 -17.55
N GLY A 77 -4.16 -18.51 -17.28
CA GLY A 77 -3.83 -19.43 -16.19
C GLY A 77 -4.75 -20.63 -16.18
N GLN A 78 -4.58 -21.52 -15.22
CA GLN A 78 -5.39 -22.74 -15.12
C GLN A 78 -6.89 -22.45 -15.09
N ASP A 79 -7.31 -21.42 -14.36
CA ASP A 79 -8.71 -21.01 -14.20
C ASP A 79 -9.18 -20.05 -15.30
N ASN A 80 -8.29 -19.65 -16.21
CA ASN A 80 -8.58 -18.73 -17.32
C ASN A 80 -7.71 -19.05 -18.55
N PRO A 81 -7.81 -20.25 -19.15
CA PRO A 81 -6.91 -20.70 -20.21
C PRO A 81 -7.01 -19.85 -21.49
N ASN A 82 -8.16 -19.26 -21.76
CA ASN A 82 -8.37 -18.41 -22.94
C ASN A 82 -7.96 -16.95 -22.74
N GLY A 83 -7.61 -16.52 -21.53
CA GLY A 83 -7.31 -15.13 -21.24
C GLY A 83 -8.52 -14.21 -21.33
N ASP A 84 -9.72 -14.73 -21.03
CA ASP A 84 -10.93 -13.92 -20.96
C ASP A 84 -10.85 -12.89 -19.83
N TRP A 85 -11.56 -11.76 -19.99
CA TRP A 85 -11.66 -10.77 -18.95
C TRP A 85 -12.56 -11.26 -17.82
N LYS A 86 -12.01 -11.32 -16.62
CA LYS A 86 -12.71 -11.74 -15.39
C LYS A 86 -12.60 -10.68 -14.31
N SER A 87 -13.65 -10.53 -13.52
CA SER A 87 -13.68 -9.65 -12.34
C SER A 87 -13.65 -10.46 -11.05
N GLY A 88 -13.05 -9.88 -10.02
CA GLY A 88 -13.01 -10.50 -8.70
C GLY A 88 -12.49 -9.56 -7.62
N ILE A 89 -12.62 -9.99 -6.38
CA ILE A 89 -12.06 -9.31 -5.22
C ILE A 89 -10.62 -9.82 -5.04
N GLY A 90 -9.69 -8.92 -4.72
CA GLY A 90 -8.33 -9.29 -4.39
C GLY A 90 -8.10 -9.57 -2.90
N ASP A 91 -6.87 -9.83 -2.56
CA ASP A 91 -6.47 -9.97 -1.16
C ASP A 91 -6.50 -8.61 -0.48
N TRP A 92 -7.36 -8.46 0.51
CA TRP A 92 -7.41 -7.24 1.29
C TRP A 92 -6.40 -7.25 2.42
N PHE A 93 -6.06 -6.08 2.93
CA PHE A 93 -5.13 -5.99 4.04
C PHE A 93 -5.49 -4.89 5.02
N ILE A 94 -5.02 -5.08 6.25
CA ILE A 94 -4.99 -4.07 7.29
C ILE A 94 -3.53 -3.74 7.56
N GLU A 95 -3.21 -2.47 7.76
CA GLU A 95 -1.88 -2.01 8.16
C GLU A 95 -2.01 -1.04 9.32
N GLU A 96 -1.29 -1.34 10.39
CA GLU A 96 -1.19 -0.50 11.57
C GLU A 96 0.17 0.20 11.54
N THR A 97 0.17 1.53 11.52
CA THR A 97 1.39 2.34 11.44
C THR A 97 1.50 3.23 12.66
N TYR A 98 2.64 3.20 13.31
CA TYR A 98 3.03 4.19 14.31
C TYR A 98 4.06 5.14 13.71
N LEU A 99 3.78 6.44 13.81
CA LEU A 99 4.72 7.52 13.52
C LEU A 99 5.12 8.18 14.82
N SER A 100 6.42 8.24 15.10
CA SER A 100 6.95 8.83 16.34
C SER A 100 6.67 10.33 16.42
N PRO A 101 6.71 10.92 17.64
CA PRO A 101 6.98 12.35 17.79
C PRO A 101 8.29 12.71 17.07
N GLU A 102 8.53 13.98 16.94
CA GLU A 102 9.80 14.48 16.41
C GLU A 102 10.95 14.09 17.36
N VAL A 103 11.88 13.27 16.87
CA VAL A 103 13.03 12.78 17.65
C VAL A 103 14.25 13.68 17.50
N SER A 104 14.29 14.48 16.43
CA SER A 104 15.27 15.52 16.15
C SER A 104 14.61 16.53 15.21
N LYS A 105 15.19 17.71 15.02
CA LYS A 105 14.60 18.77 14.17
C LYS A 105 14.16 18.20 12.81
N ASN A 106 12.86 18.20 12.57
CA ASN A 106 12.21 17.72 11.35
C ASN A 106 12.36 16.22 11.06
N VAL A 107 12.79 15.41 12.04
CA VAL A 107 13.02 13.96 11.88
C VAL A 107 12.04 13.18 12.74
N LYS A 108 11.35 12.23 12.12
CA LYS A 108 10.53 11.21 12.78
C LYS A 108 10.91 9.84 12.25
N TRP A 109 10.61 8.79 13.02
CA TRP A 109 10.66 7.42 12.52
C TRP A 109 9.26 6.81 12.51
N SER A 110 9.08 5.78 11.72
CA SER A 110 7.82 5.03 11.66
C SER A 110 8.07 3.54 11.68
N THR A 111 7.12 2.81 12.22
CA THR A 111 7.06 1.35 12.07
C THR A 111 5.64 0.95 11.75
N SER A 112 5.46 -0.14 11.00
CA SER A 112 4.14 -0.68 10.75
C SER A 112 4.13 -2.19 10.68
N LEU A 113 2.93 -2.76 10.84
CA LEU A 113 2.65 -4.16 10.55
C LEU A 113 1.46 -4.21 9.59
N ARG A 114 1.68 -4.81 8.41
CA ARG A 114 0.62 -5.13 7.47
C ARG A 114 0.28 -6.61 7.56
N LEU A 115 -1.01 -6.92 7.66
CA LEU A 115 -1.55 -8.27 7.56
C LEU A 115 -2.39 -8.38 6.30
N VAL A 116 -2.05 -9.33 5.43
CA VAL A 116 -2.76 -9.60 4.18
C VAL A 116 -3.56 -10.88 4.35
N PHE A 117 -4.82 -10.85 3.93
CA PHE A 117 -5.77 -11.94 4.04
C PHE A 117 -6.11 -12.47 2.65
N PRO A 118 -6.11 -13.79 2.42
CA PRO A 118 -6.35 -14.42 1.12
C PRO A 118 -7.83 -14.41 0.73
N THR A 119 -8.43 -13.22 0.68
CA THR A 119 -9.85 -13.02 0.34
C THR A 119 -10.13 -13.10 -1.16
N GLY A 120 -9.08 -12.97 -1.99
CA GLY A 120 -9.16 -13.09 -3.44
C GLY A 120 -9.34 -14.53 -3.92
N GLY A 121 -9.27 -15.50 -2.99
CA GLY A 121 -9.37 -16.91 -3.34
C GLY A 121 -8.21 -17.33 -4.26
N ASN A 122 -8.52 -18.23 -5.19
CA ASN A 122 -7.55 -18.75 -6.15
C ASN A 122 -7.06 -17.68 -7.14
N SER A 123 -5.84 -17.87 -7.67
CA SER A 123 -5.38 -17.17 -8.85
C SER A 123 -6.51 -17.04 -9.89
N PRO A 124 -6.68 -15.86 -10.56
CA PRO A 124 -5.68 -14.80 -10.66
C PRO A 124 -5.87 -13.62 -9.71
N PHE A 125 -6.77 -13.66 -8.74
CA PHE A 125 -7.17 -12.51 -7.92
C PHE A 125 -6.40 -12.42 -6.60
N GLY A 126 -6.00 -13.54 -6.01
CA GLY A 126 -5.32 -13.61 -4.74
C GLY A 126 -4.09 -14.51 -4.73
N GLY A 127 -3.30 -14.41 -3.67
CA GLY A 127 -2.08 -15.19 -3.47
C GLY A 127 -2.29 -16.47 -2.64
N ASN A 128 -3.51 -16.71 -2.12
CA ASN A 128 -3.84 -17.82 -1.23
C ASN A 128 -2.93 -17.94 0.01
N GLN A 129 -2.35 -16.82 0.44
CA GLN A 129 -1.40 -16.76 1.54
C GLN A 129 -1.82 -15.73 2.58
N TYR A 130 -1.82 -16.14 3.84
CA TYR A 130 -1.77 -15.19 4.95
C TYR A 130 -0.35 -14.64 5.04
N THR A 131 -0.20 -13.34 4.85
CA THR A 131 1.11 -12.68 4.81
C THR A 131 1.19 -11.59 5.86
N ALA A 132 2.32 -11.53 6.56
CA ALA A 132 2.65 -10.42 7.43
C ALA A 132 3.79 -9.61 6.83
N ALA A 133 3.74 -8.29 7.03
CA ALA A 133 4.76 -7.41 6.50
C ALA A 133 5.10 -6.28 7.47
N PRO A 134 6.05 -6.53 8.42
CA PRO A 134 6.62 -5.47 9.23
C PRO A 134 7.39 -4.47 8.38
N SER A 135 7.38 -3.21 8.79
CA SER A 135 8.14 -2.15 8.14
C SER A 135 8.80 -1.20 9.12
N LEU A 136 9.86 -0.55 8.64
CA LEU A 136 10.57 0.53 9.34
C LEU A 136 10.82 1.66 8.34
N GLY A 137 10.58 2.89 8.77
CA GLY A 137 10.76 4.08 7.94
C GLY A 137 11.31 5.26 8.73
N LEU A 138 11.82 6.22 7.98
CA LEU A 138 12.20 7.54 8.46
C LEU A 138 11.38 8.59 7.71
N LEU A 139 11.09 9.70 8.36
CA LEU A 139 10.48 10.87 7.74
C LEU A 139 11.36 12.07 8.08
N TYR A 140 11.91 12.69 7.05
CA TYR A 140 12.64 13.94 7.16
C TYR A 140 11.94 15.02 6.35
N SER A 141 11.52 16.09 7.01
CA SER A 141 10.78 17.18 6.39
C SER A 141 11.66 18.42 6.28
N MET A 142 11.65 19.05 5.11
CA MET A 142 12.29 20.33 4.83
C MET A 142 11.20 21.33 4.41
N PRO A 143 10.50 21.97 5.38
CA PRO A 143 9.30 22.77 5.09
C PRO A 143 9.57 23.97 4.17
N GLU A 144 10.71 24.66 4.33
CA GLU A 144 11.09 25.81 3.51
C GLU A 144 11.26 25.42 2.04
N GLN A 145 11.84 24.25 1.77
CA GLN A 145 12.04 23.70 0.42
C GLN A 145 10.81 22.96 -0.08
N LYS A 146 9.79 22.76 0.76
CA LYS A 146 8.62 21.92 0.49
C LYS A 146 8.99 20.49 0.07
N VAL A 147 10.03 19.93 0.67
CA VAL A 147 10.52 18.58 0.40
C VAL A 147 10.30 17.71 1.62
N THR A 148 9.86 16.48 1.39
CA THR A 148 9.80 15.42 2.40
C THR A 148 10.46 14.18 1.83
N ILE A 149 11.38 13.59 2.60
CA ILE A 149 12.03 12.31 2.29
C ILE A 149 11.53 11.30 3.30
N ASN A 150 10.97 10.18 2.83
CA ASN A 150 10.33 9.18 3.68
C ASN A 150 10.69 7.75 3.23
N PRO A 151 11.98 7.35 3.29
CA PRO A 151 12.37 5.99 2.94
C PRO A 151 11.74 4.98 3.89
N LEU A 152 11.29 3.86 3.32
CA LEU A 152 10.65 2.78 4.05
C LEU A 152 11.17 1.43 3.55
N LEU A 153 11.48 0.55 4.49
CA LEU A 153 11.76 -0.86 4.25
C LEU A 153 10.61 -1.69 4.78
N ARG A 154 10.16 -2.67 4.00
CA ARG A 154 9.09 -3.60 4.36
C ARG A 154 9.47 -5.01 3.98
N TYR A 155 9.32 -5.96 4.91
CA TYR A 155 9.61 -7.36 4.65
C TYR A 155 8.34 -8.20 4.68
N PHE A 156 7.96 -8.77 3.53
CA PHE A 156 6.83 -9.67 3.42
C PHE A 156 7.24 -11.11 3.67
N TYR A 157 6.46 -11.81 4.50
CA TYR A 157 6.58 -13.24 4.64
C TYR A 157 5.19 -13.90 4.79
N SER A 158 4.99 -15.03 4.13
CA SER A 158 3.80 -15.86 4.34
C SER A 158 4.02 -16.75 5.55
N TYR A 159 3.03 -16.77 6.46
CA TYR A 159 3.08 -17.57 7.68
C TYR A 159 2.04 -18.72 7.66
N HIS A 160 1.05 -18.66 6.78
CA HIS A 160 0.07 -19.71 6.59
C HIS A 160 -0.43 -19.69 5.14
N ALA A 161 -0.55 -20.89 4.54
CA ALA A 161 -1.17 -21.06 3.25
C ALA A 161 -2.67 -21.35 3.44
N ALA A 162 -3.52 -20.70 2.64
CA ALA A 162 -4.95 -21.03 2.61
C ALA A 162 -5.20 -22.32 1.85
N GLU A 163 -4.30 -22.67 0.93
CA GLU A 163 -4.31 -23.91 0.14
C GLU A 163 -2.90 -24.52 0.06
N ASP A 164 -2.80 -25.85 -0.06
CA ASP A 164 -1.52 -26.60 -0.01
C ASP A 164 -0.55 -26.22 -1.13
N ASN A 165 -1.04 -25.74 -2.27
CA ASN A 165 -0.27 -25.37 -3.45
C ASN A 165 0.09 -23.86 -3.51
N ALA A 166 -0.28 -23.08 -2.51
CA ALA A 166 0.00 -21.65 -2.50
C ALA A 166 1.51 -21.39 -2.39
N GLY A 167 2.03 -20.55 -3.28
CA GLY A 167 3.46 -20.18 -3.33
C GLY A 167 3.89 -19.40 -2.09
N LYS A 168 5.11 -19.65 -1.59
CA LYS A 168 5.66 -18.88 -0.46
C LYS A 168 5.92 -17.43 -0.85
N VAL A 169 5.65 -16.50 0.07
CA VAL A 169 6.02 -15.09 -0.07
C VAL A 169 7.17 -14.80 0.89
N ARG A 170 8.29 -14.33 0.32
CA ARG A 170 9.45 -13.78 1.05
C ARG A 170 10.05 -12.69 0.20
N ARG A 171 9.78 -11.43 0.54
CA ARG A 171 10.17 -10.28 -0.27
C ARG A 171 10.52 -9.09 0.59
N LEU A 172 11.61 -8.41 0.25
CA LEU A 172 11.98 -7.12 0.80
C LEU A 172 11.55 -6.03 -0.18
N ASP A 173 10.72 -5.13 0.27
CA ASP A 173 10.31 -3.93 -0.45
C ASP A 173 11.10 -2.73 0.07
N ILE A 174 11.67 -1.96 -0.83
CA ILE A 174 12.42 -0.73 -0.57
C ILE A 174 11.67 0.42 -1.24
N PHE A 175 11.18 1.35 -0.46
CA PHE A 175 10.53 2.56 -0.96
C PHE A 175 11.45 3.76 -0.72
N PRO A 176 12.19 4.26 -1.70
CA PRO A 176 12.99 5.48 -1.56
C PRO A 176 12.11 6.74 -1.69
N GLN A 177 11.05 6.80 -0.93
CA GLN A 177 10.01 7.81 -1.07
C GLN A 177 10.53 9.23 -0.89
N ALA A 178 10.12 10.12 -1.80
CA ALA A 178 10.33 11.56 -1.68
C ALA A 178 9.12 12.31 -2.23
N SER A 179 8.83 13.48 -1.66
CA SER A 179 7.76 14.38 -2.10
C SER A 179 8.29 15.79 -2.25
N PHE A 180 7.91 16.45 -3.35
CA PHE A 180 8.35 17.78 -3.73
C PHE A 180 7.14 18.65 -4.00
N GLY A 181 6.88 19.63 -3.12
CA GLY A 181 5.82 20.61 -3.30
C GLY A 181 6.26 21.76 -4.22
N PHE A 182 5.42 22.14 -5.18
CA PHE A 182 5.69 23.25 -6.08
C PHE A 182 4.40 23.97 -6.50
N GLY A 183 4.54 25.25 -6.82
CA GLY A 183 3.41 26.06 -7.22
C GLY A 183 2.24 26.03 -6.20
N GLU A 184 1.04 26.29 -6.67
CA GLU A 184 -0.16 26.35 -5.86
C GLU A 184 -0.80 24.94 -5.67
N GLY A 185 -0.39 24.24 -4.62
CA GLY A 185 -0.99 22.96 -4.20
C GLY A 185 -0.65 21.76 -5.10
N TRP A 186 0.44 21.82 -5.87
CA TRP A 186 1.01 20.70 -6.58
C TRP A 186 2.09 20.00 -5.75
N THR A 187 2.13 18.67 -5.85
CA THR A 187 3.16 17.85 -5.22
C THR A 187 3.53 16.69 -6.15
N LEU A 188 4.82 16.55 -6.44
CA LEU A 188 5.36 15.34 -7.08
C LEU A 188 5.76 14.36 -5.99
N GLN A 189 5.28 13.13 -6.06
CA GLN A 189 5.66 12.03 -5.19
C GLN A 189 6.43 10.99 -6.01
N LEU A 190 7.58 10.56 -5.51
CA LEU A 190 8.37 9.47 -6.07
C LEU A 190 8.22 8.24 -5.18
N TRP A 191 8.07 7.06 -5.79
CA TRP A 191 7.82 5.76 -5.15
C TRP A 191 6.67 5.77 -4.13
N PRO A 192 5.50 6.37 -4.43
CA PRO A 192 4.40 6.43 -3.47
C PRO A 192 3.71 5.08 -3.25
N GLU A 193 3.75 4.17 -4.23
CA GLU A 193 2.97 2.93 -4.20
C GLU A 193 3.77 1.68 -4.57
N ASN A 194 4.66 1.75 -5.56
CA ASN A 194 5.40 0.59 -6.05
C ASN A 194 6.84 0.63 -5.52
N PRO A 195 7.33 -0.44 -4.89
CA PRO A 195 8.67 -0.51 -4.35
C PRO A 195 9.68 -1.06 -5.36
N ILE A 196 10.95 -0.75 -5.14
CA ILE A 196 12.03 -1.62 -5.58
C ILE A 196 11.99 -2.85 -4.67
N ASP A 197 11.96 -4.07 -5.22
CA ASP A 197 11.86 -5.25 -4.39
C ASP A 197 12.88 -6.34 -4.71
N TYR A 198 13.19 -7.13 -3.68
CA TYR A 198 13.98 -8.33 -3.77
C TYR A 198 13.17 -9.54 -3.32
N ASN A 199 12.94 -10.47 -4.23
CA ASN A 199 12.23 -11.71 -3.98
C ASN A 199 13.21 -12.81 -3.55
N TYR A 200 13.17 -13.20 -2.27
CA TYR A 200 14.04 -14.24 -1.73
C TYR A 200 13.70 -15.65 -2.21
N VAL A 201 12.49 -15.88 -2.71
CA VAL A 201 12.09 -17.20 -3.25
C VAL A 201 12.73 -17.44 -4.62
N THR A 202 12.78 -16.42 -5.44
CA THR A 202 13.35 -16.49 -6.81
C THR A 202 14.79 -15.96 -6.86
N SER A 203 15.27 -15.31 -5.79
CA SER A 203 16.57 -14.62 -5.73
C SER A 203 16.72 -13.53 -6.79
N LYS A 204 15.66 -12.79 -7.07
CA LYS A 204 15.61 -11.82 -8.14
C LYS A 204 15.21 -10.42 -7.65
N TRP A 205 15.75 -9.43 -8.33
CA TRP A 205 15.35 -8.04 -8.16
C TRP A 205 14.29 -7.63 -9.17
N PHE A 206 13.33 -6.85 -8.69
CA PHE A 206 12.48 -6.02 -9.51
C PHE A 206 12.77 -4.55 -9.19
N VAL A 207 13.07 -3.77 -10.22
CA VAL A 207 13.39 -2.33 -10.08
C VAL A 207 12.48 -1.57 -11.01
N ASP A 208 11.76 -0.61 -10.44
CA ASP A 208 10.90 0.30 -11.17
C ASP A 208 11.23 1.76 -10.86
N ILE A 209 10.61 2.66 -11.61
CA ILE A 209 10.42 4.06 -11.25
C ILE A 209 8.92 4.30 -11.13
N ASP A 210 8.51 4.87 -10.00
CA ASP A 210 7.10 5.17 -9.70
C ASP A 210 6.97 6.64 -9.33
N ALA A 211 6.04 7.34 -9.98
CA ALA A 211 5.80 8.76 -9.75
C ALA A 211 4.31 9.07 -9.77
N LEU A 212 3.89 9.98 -8.90
CA LEU A 212 2.52 10.49 -8.82
C LEU A 212 2.56 12.02 -8.69
N LEU A 213 1.90 12.69 -9.61
CA LEU A 213 1.64 14.12 -9.52
C LEU A 213 0.30 14.36 -8.86
N VAL A 214 0.30 15.10 -7.76
CA VAL A 214 -0.89 15.37 -6.93
C VAL A 214 -1.23 16.86 -6.99
N LYS A 215 -2.51 17.17 -7.16
CA LYS A 215 -3.08 18.51 -7.05
C LYS A 215 -4.06 18.56 -5.91
N ARG A 216 -3.83 19.46 -4.96
CA ARG A 216 -4.83 19.80 -3.95
C ARG A 216 -5.89 20.69 -4.57
N LEU A 217 -7.13 20.19 -4.63
CA LEU A 217 -8.25 20.88 -5.24
C LEU A 217 -9.00 21.74 -4.23
N SER A 218 -9.08 21.29 -2.97
CA SER A 218 -9.69 21.99 -1.85
C SER A 218 -9.07 21.56 -0.52
N LYS A 219 -9.57 22.08 0.60
CA LYS A 219 -9.16 21.62 1.94
C LYS A 219 -9.49 20.14 2.17
N SER A 220 -10.55 19.64 1.54
CA SER A 220 -11.07 18.28 1.72
C SER A 220 -10.83 17.34 0.53
N MET A 221 -10.16 17.79 -0.55
CA MET A 221 -10.06 16.96 -1.76
C MET A 221 -8.72 17.14 -2.47
N GLU A 222 -8.14 16.01 -2.91
CA GLU A 222 -6.97 15.96 -3.79
C GLU A 222 -7.23 15.03 -4.97
N PHE A 223 -6.62 15.35 -6.10
CA PHE A 223 -6.54 14.48 -7.27
C PHE A 223 -5.07 14.18 -7.58
N GLY A 224 -4.76 12.93 -7.92
CA GLY A 224 -3.44 12.50 -8.33
C GLY A 224 -3.50 11.68 -9.61
N PHE A 225 -2.49 11.78 -10.44
CA PHE A 225 -2.27 10.90 -11.58
C PHE A 225 -0.79 10.59 -11.75
N GLY A 226 -0.49 9.40 -12.25
CA GLY A 226 0.89 8.96 -12.36
C GLY A 226 1.02 7.56 -12.90
N GLY A 227 2.11 6.92 -12.56
CA GLY A 227 2.35 5.54 -12.93
C GLY A 227 3.75 5.07 -12.60
N ALA A 228 3.98 3.79 -12.88
CA ALA A 228 5.26 3.13 -12.69
C ALA A 228 5.72 2.47 -13.99
N TYR A 229 7.04 2.41 -14.17
CA TYR A 229 7.66 1.74 -15.31
C TYR A 229 8.78 0.82 -14.82
N ALA A 230 8.75 -0.45 -15.25
CA ALA A 230 9.76 -1.43 -14.89
C ALA A 230 11.07 -1.17 -15.63
N LEU A 231 12.13 -0.89 -14.88
CA LEU A 231 13.49 -0.70 -15.39
C LEU A 231 14.23 -2.02 -15.52
N LYS A 232 14.14 -2.88 -14.46
CA LYS A 232 14.72 -4.22 -14.44
C LYS A 232 13.64 -5.26 -14.24
N LYS A 233 13.61 -6.26 -15.12
CA LYS A 233 12.54 -7.27 -15.25
C LYS A 233 13.02 -8.69 -14.94
N ASP A 234 13.94 -8.85 -14.00
CA ASP A 234 14.42 -10.19 -13.62
C ASP A 234 13.36 -10.99 -12.87
N ASP A 235 12.51 -10.31 -12.07
CA ASP A 235 11.29 -10.86 -11.46
C ASP A 235 10.08 -10.06 -11.96
N PRO A 236 9.55 -10.40 -13.11
CA PRO A 236 8.63 -9.54 -13.85
C PRO A 236 7.26 -9.47 -13.16
N GLN A 237 6.95 -8.32 -12.57
CA GLN A 237 5.62 -8.04 -12.02
C GLN A 237 4.74 -7.31 -13.05
N PHE A 238 5.29 -6.31 -13.76
CA PHE A 238 4.58 -5.54 -14.78
C PHE A 238 5.56 -4.94 -15.80
N LYS A 239 5.03 -4.47 -16.93
CA LYS A 239 5.76 -3.59 -17.87
C LYS A 239 5.62 -2.14 -17.43
N TYR A 240 4.36 -1.73 -17.23
CA TYR A 240 4.03 -0.39 -16.72
C TYR A 240 2.69 -0.39 -15.99
N ILE A 241 2.51 0.61 -15.16
CA ILE A 241 1.26 0.94 -14.47
C ILE A 241 0.92 2.39 -14.79
N LEU A 242 -0.35 2.66 -15.07
CA LEU A 242 -0.93 4.00 -15.02
C LEU A 242 -1.88 4.05 -13.83
N ASN A 243 -1.89 5.15 -13.11
CA ASN A 243 -2.77 5.26 -11.95
C ASN A 243 -3.41 6.65 -11.82
N GLY A 244 -4.60 6.66 -11.21
CA GLY A 244 -5.29 7.85 -10.78
C GLY A 244 -5.73 7.69 -9.33
N ARG A 245 -5.72 8.78 -8.58
CA ARG A 245 -6.18 8.82 -7.19
C ARG A 245 -7.11 10.01 -6.97
N LEU A 246 -8.25 9.76 -6.34
CA LEU A 246 -9.09 10.80 -5.78
C LEU A 246 -9.16 10.61 -4.27
N THR A 247 -8.69 11.61 -3.52
CA THR A 247 -8.60 11.59 -2.05
C THR A 247 -9.61 12.53 -1.45
N PHE A 248 -10.31 12.08 -0.42
CA PHE A 248 -11.18 12.87 0.43
C PHE A 248 -10.67 12.89 1.87
N TYR A 249 -10.79 14.04 2.53
CA TYR A 249 -10.45 14.28 3.93
C TYR A 249 -11.70 14.69 4.71
N PHE A 250 -11.93 14.04 5.87
CA PHE A 250 -13.11 14.22 6.73
C PHE A 250 -12.70 14.66 8.15
#